data_490ae3e883962d1ca8097d3eb0e41b93
#
_entry.id   490ae3e883962d1ca8097d3eb0e41b93
#
_cell.length_a   1.000
_cell.length_b   1.000
_cell.length_c   1.000
_cell.angle_alpha   90.00
_cell.angle_beta   90.00
_cell.angle_gamma   90.00
#
_symmetry.space_group_name_H-M   'P 1'
#
loop_
_entity.id
_entity.type
_entity.pdbx_description
1 polymer ?
#
loop_
_entity_poly.entity_id
_entity_poly.type
_entity_poly.pdbx_seq_one_letter_code
_entity_poly.pdbx_strand_id
1 'polypeptide(L)'
;MHRLTAIRIVTALSCISAAWCTGNIVSTNDDGWAVAQIRALYTDLTAAGFDVVISAPADNESGTGSSTETPQPLTEPCEYDSCPAGSPAEGYNASDPHLNYVNAYPVDAVEYGIQTLAPEFFSGAGPDFVTSGPNIGNNLGLAVLFSGTVGAACEAAKEGVPATAFSGDSGSEVSYTTLYSDPTASSTEAAWIYSALTVLYTQALFATDNDPLLPAGIIVSVNYPSIDNCSDASDYKWVLSRNLWDPFASDFAACSEDGSVLPTESDVVGTTGCYNSVTVLNATTKADVDSTLQGEVYSRLRELPFSCLPSS
;
A
#
# COMPACT_ATOMS: atom_id res chain seq x y z
N MET A 1 -4.82 8.94 -41.20
CA MET A 1 -3.91 8.88 -40.06
C MET A 1 -4.62 8.01 -39.01
N HIS A 2 -4.24 6.73 -38.94
CA HIS A 2 -4.84 5.80 -37.96
C HIS A 2 -3.98 5.86 -36.71
N ARG A 3 -4.52 6.38 -35.63
CA ARG A 3 -3.89 6.27 -34.31
C ARG A 3 -4.15 4.84 -33.81
N LEU A 4 -3.10 4.07 -33.70
CA LEU A 4 -3.08 2.78 -33.01
C LEU A 4 -3.33 3.05 -31.52
N THR A 5 -4.45 2.57 -31.04
CA THR A 5 -4.75 2.46 -29.60
C THR A 5 -3.74 1.46 -29.02
N ALA A 6 -2.82 1.91 -28.19
CA ALA A 6 -1.92 1.03 -27.46
C ALA A 6 -2.76 0.20 -26.47
N ILE A 7 -2.94 -1.07 -26.78
CA ILE A 7 -3.46 -2.06 -25.84
C ILE A 7 -2.35 -2.27 -24.81
N ARG A 8 -2.57 -1.80 -23.59
CA ARG A 8 -1.70 -2.09 -22.44
C ARG A 8 -1.82 -3.59 -22.15
N ILE A 9 -0.84 -4.35 -22.58
CA ILE A 9 -0.64 -5.74 -22.15
C ILE A 9 0.10 -5.64 -20.82
N VAL A 10 -0.63 -5.66 -19.71
CA VAL A 10 -0.06 -6.07 -18.43
C VAL A 10 0.32 -7.54 -18.62
N THR A 11 1.59 -7.82 -18.88
CA THR A 11 2.11 -9.17 -18.77
C THR A 11 2.09 -9.53 -17.30
N ALA A 12 0.94 -10.07 -16.84
CA ALA A 12 0.87 -10.74 -15.57
C ALA A 12 2.02 -11.75 -15.54
N LEU A 13 2.88 -11.67 -14.53
CA LEU A 13 3.71 -12.81 -14.16
C LEU A 13 2.71 -13.93 -13.96
N SER A 14 2.71 -14.91 -14.88
CA SER A 14 1.80 -16.04 -14.81
C SER A 14 2.12 -16.77 -13.52
N CYS A 15 1.22 -16.71 -12.55
CA CYS A 15 1.20 -17.67 -11.46
C CYS A 15 1.20 -19.05 -12.10
N ILE A 16 2.28 -19.83 -11.93
CA ILE A 16 2.49 -21.12 -12.59
C ILE A 16 1.51 -22.20 -12.10
N SER A 17 0.69 -21.87 -11.10
CA SER A 17 -0.52 -22.62 -10.74
C SER A 17 -1.59 -21.66 -10.22
N ALA A 18 -2.79 -21.73 -10.77
CA ALA A 18 -3.95 -20.92 -10.42
C ALA A 18 -4.42 -21.02 -8.95
N ALA A 19 -3.72 -21.75 -8.10
CA ALA A 19 -4.03 -21.97 -6.69
C ALA A 19 -3.31 -21.02 -5.72
N TRP A 20 -2.34 -20.23 -6.17
CA TRP A 20 -1.40 -19.53 -5.28
C TRP A 20 -1.55 -18.00 -5.26
N CYS A 21 -2.45 -17.47 -6.04
CA CYS A 21 -2.71 -16.01 -6.07
C CYS A 21 -4.08 -15.65 -5.50
N THR A 22 -4.64 -16.48 -4.65
CA THR A 22 -5.91 -16.16 -3.96
C THR A 22 -5.62 -15.87 -2.50
N GLY A 23 -6.11 -14.74 -2.02
CA GLY A 23 -6.03 -14.34 -0.61
C GLY A 23 -7.04 -13.26 -0.33
N ASN A 24 -7.41 -13.15 0.92
CA ASN A 24 -8.39 -12.19 1.42
C ASN A 24 -7.66 -10.91 1.85
N ILE A 25 -7.99 -9.78 1.25
CA ILE A 25 -7.31 -8.51 1.47
C ILE A 25 -8.28 -7.45 1.96
N VAL A 26 -7.95 -6.83 3.09
CA VAL A 26 -8.53 -5.55 3.47
C VAL A 26 -7.64 -4.44 2.92
N SER A 27 -8.22 -3.55 2.12
CA SER A 27 -7.54 -2.37 1.57
C SER A 27 -8.02 -1.12 2.29
N THR A 28 -7.09 -0.31 2.79
CA THR A 28 -7.34 0.94 3.50
C THR A 28 -6.40 2.04 3.03
N ASN A 29 -6.59 3.27 3.49
CA ASN A 29 -5.70 4.42 3.27
C ASN A 29 -6.01 5.53 4.29
N ASP A 30 -5.39 6.69 4.15
CA ASP A 30 -5.74 7.92 4.85
C ASP A 30 -6.24 9.04 3.91
N ASP A 31 -6.05 8.91 2.60
CA ASP A 31 -6.54 9.88 1.61
C ASP A 31 -8.07 9.83 1.42
N GLY A 32 -8.75 8.75 1.87
CA GLY A 32 -10.19 8.57 1.75
C GLY A 32 -10.62 7.44 0.79
N TRP A 33 -11.85 6.95 0.97
CA TRP A 33 -12.40 5.77 0.27
C TRP A 33 -12.74 6.00 -1.21
N ALA A 34 -12.86 7.27 -1.62
CA ALA A 34 -13.30 7.65 -2.96
C ALA A 34 -12.19 8.30 -3.80
N VAL A 35 -10.92 8.27 -3.36
CA VAL A 35 -9.78 8.72 -4.17
C VAL A 35 -9.41 7.72 -5.25
N ALA A 36 -8.78 8.22 -6.30
CA ALA A 36 -8.40 7.42 -7.46
C ALA A 36 -7.44 6.28 -7.11
N GLN A 37 -6.47 6.49 -6.20
CA GLN A 37 -5.42 5.54 -5.86
C GLN A 37 -5.98 4.24 -5.27
N ILE A 38 -6.78 4.30 -4.20
CA ILE A 38 -7.33 3.09 -3.57
C ILE A 38 -8.30 2.35 -4.51
N ARG A 39 -9.02 3.08 -5.37
CA ARG A 39 -9.95 2.48 -6.34
C ARG A 39 -9.24 1.84 -7.52
N ALA A 40 -8.10 2.38 -7.97
CA ALA A 40 -7.22 1.74 -8.93
C ALA A 40 -6.67 0.44 -8.34
N LEU A 41 -6.18 0.49 -7.09
CA LEU A 41 -5.65 -0.68 -6.41
C LEU A 41 -6.71 -1.77 -6.22
N TYR A 42 -7.91 -1.42 -5.77
CA TYR A 42 -9.02 -2.38 -5.67
C TYR A 42 -9.30 -3.08 -7.00
N THR A 43 -9.32 -2.30 -8.08
CA THR A 43 -9.56 -2.84 -9.43
C THR A 43 -8.47 -3.82 -9.85
N ASP A 44 -7.21 -3.46 -9.66
CA ASP A 44 -6.08 -4.29 -10.10
C ASP A 44 -5.87 -5.52 -9.22
N LEU A 45 -6.03 -5.42 -7.89
CA LEU A 45 -5.97 -6.57 -6.98
C LEU A 45 -7.09 -7.59 -7.28
N THR A 46 -8.32 -7.11 -7.49
CA THR A 46 -9.44 -7.98 -7.87
C THR A 46 -9.19 -8.64 -9.24
N ALA A 47 -8.67 -7.89 -10.21
CA ALA A 47 -8.28 -8.43 -11.51
C ALA A 47 -7.14 -9.45 -11.42
N ALA A 48 -6.27 -9.32 -10.43
CA ALA A 48 -5.20 -10.27 -10.13
C ALA A 48 -5.68 -11.55 -9.43
N GLY A 49 -6.96 -11.61 -9.00
CA GLY A 49 -7.59 -12.79 -8.41
C GLY A 49 -7.68 -12.79 -6.88
N PHE A 50 -7.36 -11.68 -6.22
CA PHE A 50 -7.57 -11.52 -4.78
C PHE A 50 -9.04 -11.20 -4.45
N ASP A 51 -9.49 -11.65 -3.28
CA ASP A 51 -10.77 -11.23 -2.69
C ASP A 51 -10.50 -9.98 -1.84
N VAL A 52 -11.08 -8.84 -2.25
CA VAL A 52 -10.71 -7.54 -1.69
C VAL A 52 -11.93 -6.80 -1.16
N VAL A 53 -11.81 -6.27 0.05
CA VAL A 53 -12.77 -5.31 0.60
C VAL A 53 -12.05 -4.01 0.96
N ILE A 54 -12.61 -2.88 0.55
CA ILE A 54 -12.13 -1.56 1.00
C ILE A 54 -12.82 -1.21 2.32
N SER A 55 -12.01 -0.75 3.28
CA SER A 55 -12.44 -0.09 4.50
C SER A 55 -11.54 1.11 4.74
N ALA A 56 -12.00 2.31 4.41
CA ALA A 56 -11.18 3.51 4.41
C ALA A 56 -11.97 4.73 4.93
N PRO A 57 -11.32 5.81 5.39
CA PRO A 57 -11.99 7.01 5.87
C PRO A 57 -12.98 7.59 4.87
N ALA A 58 -14.05 8.20 5.38
CA ALA A 58 -15.06 8.89 4.56
C ALA A 58 -14.50 10.12 3.84
N ASP A 59 -13.52 10.76 4.44
CA ASP A 59 -12.79 11.94 3.98
C ASP A 59 -11.28 11.75 4.17
N ASN A 60 -10.48 12.70 3.66
CA ASN A 60 -9.03 12.71 3.86
C ASN A 60 -8.67 12.94 5.33
N GLU A 61 -7.91 12.01 5.87
CA GLU A 61 -7.41 12.00 7.26
C GLU A 61 -5.86 12.01 7.32
N SER A 62 -5.22 12.63 6.33
CA SER A 62 -3.75 12.78 6.30
C SER A 62 -3.23 13.46 7.56
N GLY A 63 -2.09 12.95 8.06
CA GLY A 63 -1.43 13.53 9.24
C GLY A 63 -1.98 13.06 10.59
N THR A 64 -2.94 12.16 10.63
CA THR A 64 -3.57 11.68 11.87
C THR A 64 -2.77 10.60 12.59
N GLY A 65 -1.77 10.02 11.92
CA GLY A 65 -0.84 9.05 12.52
C GLY A 65 -1.52 7.77 12.99
N SER A 66 -1.50 7.54 14.29
CA SER A 66 -2.18 6.41 14.95
C SER A 66 -3.31 6.90 15.86
N SER A 67 -3.97 7.99 15.50
CA SER A 67 -5.14 8.49 16.21
C SER A 67 -6.33 7.58 16.00
N THR A 68 -7.23 7.56 17.01
CA THR A 68 -8.48 6.81 16.98
C THR A 68 -9.63 7.71 17.48
N GLU A 69 -10.82 7.47 16.97
CA GLU A 69 -12.05 8.05 17.50
C GLU A 69 -13.23 7.09 17.29
N THR A 70 -14.33 7.34 17.97
CA THR A 70 -15.54 6.56 17.73
C THR A 70 -16.23 7.09 16.48
N PRO A 71 -16.46 6.27 15.43
CA PRO A 71 -17.16 6.69 14.23
C PRO A 71 -18.53 7.33 14.53
N GLN A 72 -18.84 8.41 13.84
CA GLN A 72 -20.07 9.18 14.02
C GLN A 72 -20.81 9.33 12.68
N PRO A 73 -22.15 9.43 12.65
CA PRO A 73 -22.87 9.77 11.44
C PRO A 73 -22.34 11.05 10.79
N LEU A 74 -22.27 11.06 9.46
CA LEU A 74 -21.74 12.19 8.73
C LEU A 74 -22.63 13.42 8.86
N THR A 75 -22.04 14.56 9.17
CA THR A 75 -22.71 15.86 9.19
C THR A 75 -22.57 16.61 7.87
N GLU A 76 -21.52 16.31 7.11
CA GLU A 76 -21.23 16.79 5.76
C GLU A 76 -21.22 15.60 4.79
N PRO A 77 -21.29 15.80 3.47
CA PRO A 77 -21.07 14.71 2.52
C PRO A 77 -19.68 14.09 2.65
N CYS A 78 -19.51 12.81 2.28
CA CYS A 78 -18.18 12.23 2.07
C CYS A 78 -17.42 12.99 0.98
N GLU A 79 -16.11 12.80 0.91
CA GLU A 79 -15.29 13.38 -0.15
C GLU A 79 -15.88 13.13 -1.56
N TYR A 80 -15.74 14.12 -2.43
CA TYR A 80 -16.29 14.11 -3.80
C TYR A 80 -17.81 13.83 -3.88
N ASP A 81 -18.57 14.19 -2.85
CA ASP A 81 -20.01 13.91 -2.75
C ASP A 81 -20.36 12.41 -2.94
N SER A 82 -19.43 11.53 -2.56
CA SER A 82 -19.55 10.09 -2.75
C SER A 82 -20.55 9.42 -1.81
N CYS A 83 -20.92 10.09 -0.71
CA CYS A 83 -22.09 9.80 0.11
C CYS A 83 -22.71 11.12 0.63
N PRO A 84 -24.05 11.21 0.86
CA PRO A 84 -24.69 12.44 1.30
C PRO A 84 -24.48 12.71 2.79
N ALA A 85 -24.57 13.98 3.19
CA ALA A 85 -24.71 14.34 4.60
C ALA A 85 -25.86 13.59 5.28
N GLY A 86 -25.66 13.19 6.55
CA GLY A 86 -26.63 12.36 7.28
C GLY A 86 -26.48 10.86 7.02
N SER A 87 -25.51 10.44 6.23
CA SER A 87 -25.16 9.02 6.08
C SER A 87 -24.67 8.43 7.41
N PRO A 88 -24.81 7.11 7.63
CA PRO A 88 -24.30 6.42 8.82
C PRO A 88 -22.81 6.63 9.04
N ALA A 89 -22.32 6.31 10.25
CA ALA A 89 -20.91 6.36 10.61
C ALA A 89 -20.07 5.41 9.74
N GLU A 90 -20.60 4.27 9.41
CA GLU A 90 -20.04 3.29 8.47
C GLU A 90 -21.06 3.03 7.36
N GLY A 91 -20.58 2.87 6.14
CA GLY A 91 -21.46 2.62 4.99
C GLY A 91 -20.70 2.12 3.78
N TYR A 92 -21.43 1.86 2.72
CA TYR A 92 -20.90 1.24 1.52
C TYR A 92 -21.50 1.79 0.24
N ASN A 93 -20.84 1.52 -0.88
CA ASN A 93 -21.37 1.81 -2.20
C ASN A 93 -22.46 0.80 -2.57
N ALA A 94 -23.69 1.29 -2.80
CA ALA A 94 -24.83 0.42 -3.11
C ALA A 94 -24.66 -0.42 -4.40
N SER A 95 -23.76 -0.02 -5.30
CA SER A 95 -23.45 -0.76 -6.54
C SER A 95 -22.38 -1.81 -6.37
N ASP A 96 -21.54 -1.69 -5.31
CA ASP A 96 -20.49 -2.62 -4.97
C ASP A 96 -20.27 -2.62 -3.45
N PRO A 97 -20.84 -3.56 -2.71
CA PRO A 97 -20.72 -3.61 -1.25
C PRO A 97 -19.31 -3.84 -0.70
N HIS A 98 -18.33 -4.22 -1.53
CA HIS A 98 -16.94 -4.33 -1.13
C HIS A 98 -16.26 -2.98 -0.93
N LEU A 99 -16.90 -1.88 -1.32
CA LEU A 99 -16.38 -0.54 -1.20
C LEU A 99 -17.04 0.16 -0.01
N ASN A 100 -16.32 0.25 1.11
CA ASN A 100 -16.86 0.74 2.38
C ASN A 100 -16.10 1.98 2.88
N TYR A 101 -16.83 2.87 3.54
CA TYR A 101 -16.26 3.99 4.27
C TYR A 101 -16.52 3.89 5.77
N VAL A 102 -15.65 4.51 6.55
CA VAL A 102 -15.78 4.75 7.98
C VAL A 102 -15.56 6.24 8.24
N ASN A 103 -16.50 6.90 8.92
CA ASN A 103 -16.34 8.31 9.29
C ASN A 103 -15.53 8.42 10.59
N ALA A 104 -14.25 8.12 10.48
CA ALA A 104 -13.23 8.14 11.54
C ALA A 104 -11.84 8.05 10.91
N TYR A 105 -10.80 7.89 11.73
CA TYR A 105 -9.41 7.83 11.31
C TYR A 105 -9.05 6.51 10.61
N PRO A 106 -7.90 6.45 9.88
CA PRO A 106 -7.43 5.24 9.19
C PRO A 106 -7.28 4.02 10.09
N VAL A 107 -6.91 4.22 11.36
CA VAL A 107 -6.82 3.14 12.36
C VAL A 107 -8.20 2.53 12.61
N ASP A 108 -9.21 3.36 12.85
CA ASP A 108 -10.58 2.88 13.08
C ASP A 108 -11.16 2.21 11.82
N ALA A 109 -10.81 2.74 10.64
CA ALA A 109 -11.23 2.18 9.38
C ALA A 109 -10.64 0.78 9.13
N VAL A 110 -9.36 0.57 9.40
CA VAL A 110 -8.74 -0.74 9.25
C VAL A 110 -9.25 -1.75 10.28
N GLU A 111 -9.47 -1.33 11.53
CA GLU A 111 -10.11 -2.17 12.56
C GLU A 111 -11.49 -2.64 12.13
N TYR A 112 -12.34 -1.73 11.61
CA TYR A 112 -13.66 -2.08 11.08
C TYR A 112 -13.54 -3.06 9.92
N GLY A 113 -12.58 -2.86 9.03
CA GLY A 113 -12.27 -3.76 7.93
C GLY A 113 -11.92 -5.17 8.39
N ILE A 114 -11.03 -5.30 9.37
CA ILE A 114 -10.55 -6.59 9.89
C ILE A 114 -11.63 -7.28 10.72
N GLN A 115 -12.27 -6.55 11.65
CA GLN A 115 -13.13 -7.13 12.66
C GLN A 115 -14.57 -7.36 12.19
N THR A 116 -15.05 -6.54 11.24
CA THR A 116 -16.44 -6.55 10.77
C THR A 116 -16.56 -6.99 9.31
N LEU A 117 -15.90 -6.30 8.39
CA LEU A 117 -16.09 -6.56 6.97
C LEU A 117 -15.44 -7.87 6.52
N ALA A 118 -14.22 -8.16 6.96
CA ALA A 118 -13.53 -9.38 6.57
C ALA A 118 -14.35 -10.66 6.90
N PRO A 119 -14.86 -10.86 8.12
CA PRO A 119 -15.74 -12.00 8.39
C PRO A 119 -17.01 -12.04 7.55
N GLU A 120 -17.58 -10.87 7.19
CA GLU A 120 -18.78 -10.79 6.36
C GLU A 120 -18.50 -11.24 4.92
N PHE A 121 -17.43 -10.73 4.31
CA PHE A 121 -17.12 -10.98 2.91
C PHE A 121 -16.30 -12.26 2.69
N PHE A 122 -15.46 -12.64 3.63
CA PHE A 122 -14.56 -13.80 3.51
C PHE A 122 -15.09 -15.07 4.18
N SER A 123 -16.40 -15.25 4.20
CA SER A 123 -17.06 -16.46 4.70
C SER A 123 -16.72 -16.82 6.16
N GLY A 124 -16.54 -15.81 7.00
CA GLY A 124 -16.20 -15.96 8.42
C GLY A 124 -14.69 -15.99 8.70
N ALA A 125 -13.85 -15.89 7.68
CA ALA A 125 -12.40 -15.78 7.86
C ALA A 125 -11.96 -14.31 8.07
N GLY A 126 -10.80 -14.13 8.70
CA GLY A 126 -10.10 -12.84 8.69
C GLY A 126 -9.38 -12.59 7.37
N PRO A 127 -8.79 -11.40 7.18
CA PRO A 127 -7.94 -11.14 6.03
C PRO A 127 -6.57 -11.82 6.20
N ASP A 128 -5.98 -12.24 5.08
CA ASP A 128 -4.61 -12.75 5.03
C ASP A 128 -3.59 -11.62 5.01
N PHE A 129 -4.02 -10.46 4.52
CA PHE A 129 -3.15 -9.30 4.33
C PHE A 129 -3.93 -7.98 4.36
N VAL A 130 -3.26 -6.91 4.81
CA VAL A 130 -3.76 -5.54 4.71
C VAL A 130 -2.84 -4.72 3.80
N THR A 131 -3.44 -4.08 2.78
CA THR A 131 -2.79 -3.01 2.02
C THR A 131 -3.26 -1.66 2.54
N SER A 132 -2.32 -0.80 2.96
CA SER A 132 -2.63 0.58 3.33
C SER A 132 -2.03 1.54 2.32
N GLY A 133 -2.86 2.29 1.60
CA GLY A 133 -2.47 3.16 0.48
C GLY A 133 -2.91 2.63 -0.90
N PRO A 134 -2.22 3.01 -2.01
CA PRO A 134 -1.06 3.91 -2.07
C PRO A 134 -1.41 5.36 -1.71
N ASN A 135 -0.70 5.90 -0.73
CA ASN A 135 -0.83 7.29 -0.29
C ASN A 135 -0.38 8.27 -1.36
N ILE A 136 -1.04 9.41 -1.43
CA ILE A 136 -0.63 10.55 -2.27
C ILE A 136 0.41 11.35 -1.50
N GLY A 137 1.65 11.20 -1.90
CA GLY A 137 2.85 11.71 -1.23
C GLY A 137 3.62 10.62 -0.49
N ASN A 138 4.95 10.71 -0.51
CA ASN A 138 5.82 9.77 0.17
C ASN A 138 5.78 9.93 1.70
N ASN A 139 5.88 8.83 2.41
CA ASN A 139 5.99 8.76 3.87
C ASN A 139 7.42 8.34 4.27
N LEU A 140 8.35 9.30 4.26
CA LEU A 140 9.79 9.07 4.45
C LEU A 140 10.29 9.55 5.81
N GLY A 141 11.22 8.82 6.39
CA GLY A 141 11.89 9.25 7.61
C GLY A 141 10.89 9.50 8.76
N LEU A 142 10.96 10.66 9.37
CA LEU A 142 10.07 10.99 10.49
C LEU A 142 8.59 11.18 10.11
N ALA A 143 8.27 11.30 8.82
CA ALA A 143 6.88 11.39 8.36
C ALA A 143 6.07 10.13 8.73
N VAL A 144 6.71 8.95 8.83
CA VAL A 144 6.05 7.70 9.26
C VAL A 144 5.33 7.82 10.61
N LEU A 145 5.79 8.73 11.49
CA LEU A 145 5.18 8.94 12.81
C LEU A 145 3.79 9.60 12.73
N PHE A 146 3.57 10.42 11.71
CA PHE A 146 2.36 11.20 11.48
C PHE A 146 1.49 10.65 10.36
N SER A 147 1.99 9.70 9.59
CA SER A 147 1.26 9.07 8.49
C SER A 147 0.11 8.21 9.01
N GLY A 148 -1.10 8.49 8.55
CA GLY A 148 -2.28 7.65 8.78
C GLY A 148 -2.18 6.33 8.02
N THR A 149 -1.60 6.35 6.79
CA THR A 149 -1.29 5.15 6.00
C THR A 149 -0.41 4.17 6.80
N VAL A 150 0.69 4.66 7.38
CA VAL A 150 1.58 3.84 8.24
C VAL A 150 0.87 3.46 9.53
N GLY A 151 0.04 4.34 10.08
CA GLY A 151 -0.76 4.10 11.29
C GLY A 151 -1.70 2.92 11.14
N ALA A 152 -2.46 2.87 10.04
CA ALA A 152 -3.37 1.78 9.73
C ALA A 152 -2.65 0.44 9.52
N ALA A 153 -1.53 0.43 8.77
CA ALA A 153 -0.71 -0.78 8.62
C ALA A 153 -0.17 -1.29 9.96
N CYS A 154 0.28 -0.36 10.83
CA CYS A 154 0.74 -0.71 12.18
C CYS A 154 -0.39 -1.33 13.03
N GLU A 155 -1.60 -0.82 12.93
CA GLU A 155 -2.74 -1.36 13.68
C GLU A 155 -3.09 -2.75 13.20
N ALA A 156 -3.17 -2.98 11.89
CA ALA A 156 -3.38 -4.31 11.33
C ALA A 156 -2.36 -5.32 11.85
N ALA A 157 -1.07 -4.95 11.89
CA ALA A 157 0.00 -5.81 12.42
C ALA A 157 -0.12 -6.07 13.92
N LYS A 158 -0.63 -5.13 14.70
CA LYS A 158 -0.93 -5.31 16.14
C LYS A 158 -2.12 -6.25 16.36
N GLU A 159 -3.11 -6.24 15.47
CA GLU A 159 -4.21 -7.21 15.45
C GLU A 159 -3.79 -8.59 14.92
N GLY A 160 -2.53 -8.76 14.54
CA GLY A 160 -1.96 -10.03 14.07
C GLY A 160 -2.12 -10.26 12.56
N VAL A 161 -2.55 -9.26 11.81
CA VAL A 161 -2.69 -9.35 10.36
C VAL A 161 -1.45 -8.76 9.68
N PRO A 162 -0.75 -9.49 8.81
CA PRO A 162 0.34 -8.95 8.00
C PRO A 162 -0.09 -7.72 7.21
N ALA A 163 0.72 -6.65 7.24
CA ALA A 163 0.36 -5.39 6.59
C ALA A 163 1.54 -4.66 5.97
N THR A 164 1.27 -3.94 4.88
CA THR A 164 2.25 -3.07 4.21
C THR A 164 1.62 -1.71 3.93
N ALA A 165 2.36 -0.65 4.26
CA ALA A 165 2.04 0.72 3.90
C ALA A 165 2.70 1.07 2.57
N PHE A 166 1.93 1.59 1.62
CA PHE A 166 2.39 2.01 0.30
C PHE A 166 2.18 3.51 0.12
N SER A 167 3.17 4.20 -0.43
CA SER A 167 3.12 5.64 -0.66
C SER A 167 3.81 5.97 -1.97
N GLY A 168 3.37 7.01 -2.67
CA GLY A 168 3.95 7.40 -3.96
C GLY A 168 4.16 8.90 -4.08
N ASP A 169 5.29 9.31 -4.68
CA ASP A 169 5.69 10.71 -4.81
C ASP A 169 4.77 11.52 -5.73
N SER A 170 4.20 10.86 -6.75
CA SER A 170 3.34 11.49 -7.73
C SER A 170 1.86 11.27 -7.43
N GLY A 171 1.04 12.18 -7.95
CA GLY A 171 -0.40 12.10 -7.84
C GLY A 171 -1.01 13.38 -7.31
N SER A 172 -2.32 13.37 -7.21
CA SER A 172 -3.11 14.43 -6.59
C SER A 172 -4.38 13.78 -6.04
N GLU A 173 -4.91 14.35 -4.99
CA GLU A 173 -6.21 13.97 -4.46
C GLU A 173 -7.29 14.29 -5.48
N VAL A 174 -7.76 13.25 -6.17
CA VAL A 174 -8.79 13.35 -7.20
C VAL A 174 -9.78 12.18 -7.03
N SER A 175 -11.03 12.45 -7.39
CA SER A 175 -12.08 11.43 -7.36
C SER A 175 -11.71 10.21 -8.20
N TYR A 176 -12.09 9.03 -7.74
CA TYR A 176 -11.98 7.79 -8.52
C TYR A 176 -12.61 7.86 -9.92
N THR A 177 -13.56 8.77 -10.14
CA THR A 177 -14.19 8.95 -11.44
C THR A 177 -13.19 9.43 -12.51
N THR A 178 -12.08 10.07 -12.10
CA THR A 178 -11.01 10.53 -13.01
C THR A 178 -10.30 9.37 -13.69
N LEU A 179 -10.27 8.19 -13.08
CA LEU A 179 -9.68 6.98 -13.67
C LEU A 179 -10.22 6.71 -15.08
N TYR A 180 -11.48 7.09 -15.32
CA TYR A 180 -12.19 6.85 -16.57
C TYR A 180 -12.48 8.13 -17.34
N SER A 181 -12.73 9.26 -16.66
CA SER A 181 -13.08 10.53 -17.30
C SER A 181 -11.87 11.31 -17.80
N ASP A 182 -10.70 11.14 -17.15
CA ASP A 182 -9.43 11.75 -17.56
C ASP A 182 -8.27 10.75 -17.47
N PRO A 183 -8.23 9.75 -18.36
CA PRO A 183 -7.27 8.65 -18.29
C PRO A 183 -5.82 9.06 -18.61
N THR A 184 -5.61 10.29 -19.07
CA THR A 184 -4.29 10.83 -19.43
C THR A 184 -3.78 11.88 -18.45
N ALA A 185 -4.53 12.18 -17.40
CA ALA A 185 -4.06 13.03 -16.32
C ALA A 185 -2.91 12.35 -15.59
N SER A 186 -1.88 13.10 -15.20
CA SER A 186 -0.73 12.54 -14.46
C SER A 186 -1.13 11.89 -13.15
N SER A 187 -2.18 12.40 -12.47
CA SER A 187 -2.77 11.78 -11.27
C SER A 187 -3.38 10.40 -11.55
N THR A 188 -4.03 10.25 -12.70
CA THR A 188 -4.60 8.96 -13.14
C THR A 188 -3.49 7.97 -13.54
N GLU A 189 -2.46 8.45 -14.25
CA GLU A 189 -1.30 7.63 -14.59
C GLU A 189 -0.57 7.15 -13.34
N ALA A 190 -0.35 8.05 -12.36
CA ALA A 190 0.26 7.68 -11.08
C ALA A 190 -0.58 6.63 -10.33
N ALA A 191 -1.90 6.80 -10.26
CA ALA A 191 -2.79 5.84 -9.61
C ALA A 191 -2.66 4.44 -10.21
N TRP A 192 -2.63 4.30 -11.54
CA TRP A 192 -2.47 3.00 -12.20
C TRP A 192 -1.07 2.42 -12.07
N ILE A 193 -0.01 3.23 -12.15
CA ILE A 193 1.37 2.74 -12.00
C ILE A 193 1.60 2.23 -10.58
N TYR A 194 1.23 3.01 -9.56
CA TYR A 194 1.42 2.59 -8.16
C TYR A 194 0.52 1.42 -7.77
N SER A 195 -0.69 1.35 -8.33
CA SER A 195 -1.55 0.17 -8.21
C SER A 195 -0.85 -1.08 -8.76
N ALA A 196 -0.33 -1.01 -9.99
CA ALA A 196 0.37 -2.14 -10.61
C ALA A 196 1.60 -2.58 -9.79
N LEU A 197 2.37 -1.63 -9.24
CA LEU A 197 3.51 -1.93 -8.37
C LEU A 197 3.07 -2.60 -7.06
N THR A 198 1.98 -2.12 -6.45
CA THR A 198 1.42 -2.73 -5.24
C THR A 198 0.92 -4.15 -5.50
N VAL A 199 0.31 -4.40 -6.67
CA VAL A 199 -0.08 -5.76 -7.09
C VAL A 199 1.14 -6.66 -7.27
N LEU A 200 2.21 -6.19 -7.92
CA LEU A 200 3.46 -6.96 -8.05
C LEU A 200 4.05 -7.33 -6.68
N TYR A 201 4.08 -6.39 -5.75
CA TYR A 201 4.51 -6.65 -4.38
C TYR A 201 3.64 -7.71 -3.70
N THR A 202 2.32 -7.55 -3.76
CA THR A 202 1.36 -8.45 -3.15
C THR A 202 1.48 -9.85 -3.72
N GLN A 203 1.56 -10.00 -5.04
CA GLN A 203 1.78 -11.28 -5.70
C GLN A 203 3.10 -11.95 -5.28
N ALA A 204 4.19 -11.17 -5.18
CA ALA A 204 5.48 -11.69 -4.72
C ALA A 204 5.42 -12.20 -3.27
N LEU A 205 4.70 -11.47 -2.40
CA LEU A 205 4.51 -11.88 -1.01
C LEU A 205 3.71 -13.18 -0.90
N PHE A 206 2.60 -13.30 -1.65
CA PHE A 206 1.74 -14.49 -1.68
C PHE A 206 2.35 -15.67 -2.46
N ALA A 207 3.38 -15.45 -3.26
CA ALA A 207 4.09 -16.53 -3.96
C ALA A 207 4.97 -17.38 -3.04
N THR A 208 5.10 -17.02 -1.78
CA THR A 208 5.86 -17.77 -0.78
C THR A 208 4.92 -18.56 0.14
N ASP A 209 5.35 -19.77 0.55
CA ASP A 209 4.58 -20.64 1.47
C ASP A 209 4.70 -20.19 2.94
N ASN A 210 4.82 -18.88 3.19
CA ASN A 210 4.94 -18.37 4.56
C ASN A 210 3.55 -18.13 5.18
N ASP A 211 3.36 -18.60 6.38
CA ASP A 211 2.19 -18.33 7.22
C ASP A 211 2.69 -17.99 8.63
N PRO A 212 2.46 -16.76 9.12
CA PRO A 212 1.90 -15.60 8.42
C PRO A 212 2.82 -15.07 7.31
N LEU A 213 2.24 -14.30 6.36
CA LEU A 213 2.96 -13.72 5.22
C LEU A 213 4.13 -12.81 5.61
N LEU A 214 4.03 -12.08 6.71
CA LEU A 214 5.10 -11.27 7.30
C LEU A 214 5.34 -11.69 8.76
N PRO A 215 6.56 -11.48 9.30
CA PRO A 215 6.81 -11.71 10.71
C PRO A 215 5.88 -10.89 11.62
N ALA A 216 5.50 -11.44 12.77
CA ALA A 216 4.61 -10.76 13.70
C ALA A 216 5.23 -9.47 14.26
N GLY A 217 4.40 -8.44 14.46
CA GLY A 217 4.80 -7.17 15.08
C GLY A 217 5.65 -6.24 14.21
N ILE A 218 5.73 -6.52 12.91
CA ILE A 218 6.37 -5.62 11.93
C ILE A 218 5.39 -5.24 10.84
N ILE A 219 5.70 -4.15 10.16
CA ILE A 219 5.12 -3.77 8.87
C ILE A 219 6.24 -3.58 7.84
N VAL A 220 5.86 -3.54 6.58
CA VAL A 220 6.74 -3.02 5.53
C VAL A 220 6.23 -1.64 5.10
N SER A 221 7.13 -0.69 4.96
CA SER A 221 6.88 0.63 4.35
C SER A 221 7.50 0.63 2.97
N VAL A 222 6.69 0.88 1.95
CA VAL A 222 7.12 0.97 0.56
C VAL A 222 6.85 2.38 0.05
N ASN A 223 7.89 3.02 -0.48
CA ASN A 223 7.74 4.32 -1.12
C ASN A 223 8.16 4.23 -2.60
N TYR A 224 7.28 4.69 -3.46
CA TYR A 224 7.46 4.75 -4.90
C TYR A 224 8.03 6.11 -5.30
N PRO A 225 9.04 6.19 -6.19
CA PRO A 225 9.54 7.46 -6.72
C PRO A 225 8.52 8.12 -7.64
N SER A 226 8.79 9.35 -8.06
CA SER A 226 8.02 10.04 -9.10
C SER A 226 7.87 9.18 -10.35
N ILE A 227 6.69 9.25 -10.98
CA ILE A 227 6.44 8.61 -12.27
C ILE A 227 7.15 9.31 -13.43
N ASP A 228 7.75 10.48 -13.19
CA ASP A 228 8.54 11.19 -14.19
C ASP A 228 9.69 10.30 -14.70
N ASN A 229 9.66 9.98 -15.98
CA ASN A 229 10.58 9.04 -16.64
C ASN A 229 10.46 7.56 -16.17
N CYS A 230 9.43 7.20 -15.41
CA CYS A 230 9.12 5.87 -14.88
C CYS A 230 7.68 5.49 -15.23
N SER A 231 7.38 5.44 -16.52
CA SER A 231 5.99 5.31 -17.02
C SER A 231 5.46 3.88 -17.11
N ASP A 232 6.29 2.88 -16.82
CA ASP A 232 5.89 1.47 -16.84
C ASP A 232 6.35 0.78 -15.55
N ALA A 233 5.43 0.06 -14.90
CA ALA A 233 5.72 -0.64 -13.65
C ALA A 233 6.86 -1.68 -13.79
N SER A 234 7.13 -2.19 -15.00
CA SER A 234 8.22 -3.11 -15.27
C SER A 234 9.62 -2.47 -15.23
N ASP A 235 9.71 -1.14 -15.29
CA ASP A 235 10.98 -0.41 -15.21
C ASP A 235 11.48 -0.27 -13.77
N TYR A 236 10.60 -0.48 -12.78
CA TYR A 236 10.91 -0.24 -11.39
C TYR A 236 11.73 -1.39 -10.78
N LYS A 237 12.69 -1.01 -9.97
CA LYS A 237 13.53 -1.89 -9.16
C LYS A 237 13.24 -1.67 -7.69
N TRP A 238 13.43 -2.70 -6.90
CA TRP A 238 13.15 -2.67 -5.48
C TRP A 238 14.47 -2.63 -4.71
N VAL A 239 14.57 -1.77 -3.71
CA VAL A 239 15.79 -1.58 -2.91
C VAL A 239 15.43 -1.73 -1.45
N LEU A 240 16.06 -2.70 -0.79
CA LEU A 240 15.93 -2.81 0.66
C LEU A 240 16.60 -1.58 1.29
N SER A 241 15.88 -0.93 2.18
CA SER A 241 16.24 0.36 2.76
C SER A 241 15.96 0.39 4.25
N ARG A 242 16.37 1.49 4.88
CA ARG A 242 16.04 1.84 6.25
C ARG A 242 15.32 3.19 6.28
N ASN A 243 14.55 3.41 7.34
CA ASN A 243 13.82 4.66 7.51
C ASN A 243 14.75 5.84 7.82
N LEU A 244 15.62 5.68 8.84
CA LEU A 244 16.52 6.74 9.30
C LEU A 244 17.97 6.31 9.20
N TRP A 245 18.84 7.24 8.83
CA TRP A 245 20.28 7.00 8.84
C TRP A 245 20.79 6.75 10.26
N ASP A 246 21.54 5.66 10.44
CA ASP A 246 22.22 5.31 11.70
C ASP A 246 23.59 4.71 11.38
N PRO A 247 24.70 5.40 11.71
CA PRO A 247 26.06 4.94 11.42
C PRO A 247 26.47 3.71 12.26
N PHE A 248 25.69 3.34 13.26
CA PHE A 248 25.92 2.20 14.13
C PHE A 248 25.00 1.02 13.83
N ALA A 249 24.13 1.17 12.83
CA ALA A 249 23.24 0.08 12.43
C ALA A 249 24.05 -1.11 11.90
N SER A 250 23.51 -2.28 12.17
CA SER A 250 23.96 -3.53 11.55
C SER A 250 22.77 -4.07 10.76
N ASP A 251 22.71 -3.70 9.49
CA ASP A 251 21.62 -4.06 8.61
C ASP A 251 21.86 -5.41 7.90
N PHE A 252 20.81 -5.94 7.27
CA PHE A 252 20.91 -7.10 6.41
C PHE A 252 21.74 -6.77 5.16
N ALA A 253 22.73 -7.61 4.86
CA ALA A 253 23.66 -7.41 3.75
C ALA A 253 23.03 -7.72 2.38
N ALA A 254 22.03 -6.94 1.96
CA ALA A 254 21.35 -7.12 0.69
C ALA A 254 22.25 -6.73 -0.51
N CYS A 255 23.10 -5.73 -0.34
CA CYS A 255 23.88 -5.11 -1.43
C CYS A 255 25.39 -5.14 -1.23
N SER A 256 25.89 -5.57 -0.08
CA SER A 256 27.34 -5.65 0.19
C SER A 256 27.65 -6.81 1.13
N GLU A 257 28.76 -7.51 0.88
CA GLU A 257 29.22 -8.60 1.74
C GLU A 257 29.83 -8.08 3.05
N ASP A 258 30.12 -6.80 3.15
CA ASP A 258 30.81 -6.17 4.28
C ASP A 258 29.88 -5.65 5.38
N GLY A 259 28.54 -5.85 5.24
CA GLY A 259 27.55 -5.42 6.24
C GLY A 259 27.41 -3.90 6.34
N SER A 260 27.58 -3.19 5.23
CA SER A 260 27.32 -1.75 5.17
C SER A 260 25.87 -1.42 5.51
N VAL A 261 25.66 -0.24 6.08
CA VAL A 261 24.32 0.30 6.40
C VAL A 261 23.51 0.42 5.13
N LEU A 262 22.25 0.01 5.18
CA LEU A 262 21.31 0.17 4.07
C LEU A 262 21.10 1.66 3.74
N PRO A 263 20.80 2.00 2.47
CA PRO A 263 20.42 3.35 2.11
C PRO A 263 19.12 3.74 2.82
N THR A 264 18.92 5.02 3.10
CA THR A 264 17.64 5.49 3.62
C THR A 264 16.57 5.47 2.53
N GLU A 265 15.29 5.40 2.94
CA GLU A 265 14.16 5.53 2.01
C GLU A 265 14.31 6.79 1.12
N SER A 266 14.72 7.91 1.75
CA SER A 266 14.93 9.18 1.04
C SER A 266 16.05 9.10 0.01
N ASP A 267 17.13 8.38 0.30
CA ASP A 267 18.22 8.16 -0.67
C ASP A 267 17.73 7.31 -1.84
N VAL A 268 16.90 6.31 -1.57
CA VAL A 268 16.37 5.41 -2.61
C VAL A 268 15.47 6.17 -3.57
N VAL A 269 14.39 6.79 -3.06
CA VAL A 269 13.42 7.49 -3.93
C VAL A 269 13.99 8.76 -4.55
N GLY A 270 14.99 9.38 -3.91
CA GLY A 270 15.70 10.55 -4.45
C GLY A 270 16.77 10.22 -5.49
N THR A 271 17.13 8.94 -5.66
CA THR A 271 18.09 8.52 -6.68
C THR A 271 17.44 8.53 -8.05
N THR A 272 18.13 9.14 -9.03
CA THR A 272 17.64 9.17 -10.42
C THR A 272 17.43 7.76 -10.96
N GLY A 273 16.21 7.47 -11.37
CA GLY A 273 15.76 6.16 -11.86
C GLY A 273 14.48 5.71 -11.17
N CYS A 274 14.02 4.50 -11.49
CA CYS A 274 12.77 3.93 -10.99
C CYS A 274 13.08 2.99 -9.81
N TYR A 275 13.39 3.56 -8.64
CA TYR A 275 13.77 2.78 -7.45
C TYR A 275 12.73 2.92 -6.34
N ASN A 276 12.06 1.81 -6.02
CA ASN A 276 11.14 1.70 -4.90
C ASN A 276 11.93 1.40 -3.62
N SER A 277 11.67 2.12 -2.54
CA SER A 277 12.21 1.76 -1.23
C SER A 277 11.37 0.67 -0.58
N VAL A 278 12.01 -0.25 0.14
CA VAL A 278 11.36 -1.31 0.93
C VAL A 278 12.00 -1.29 2.31
N THR A 279 11.28 -0.82 3.31
CA THR A 279 11.77 -0.64 4.67
C THR A 279 10.95 -1.47 5.64
N VAL A 280 11.62 -2.17 6.55
CA VAL A 280 10.94 -2.99 7.56
C VAL A 280 10.91 -2.23 8.89
N LEU A 281 9.71 -2.00 9.40
CA LEU A 281 9.48 -1.22 10.61
C LEU A 281 8.80 -2.05 11.70
N ASN A 282 9.14 -1.78 12.94
CA ASN A 282 8.40 -2.29 14.09
C ASN A 282 7.03 -1.61 14.18
N ALA A 283 5.95 -2.37 14.21
CA ALA A 283 4.58 -1.86 14.19
C ALA A 283 4.20 -1.00 15.42
N THR A 284 4.90 -1.16 16.54
CA THR A 284 4.64 -0.40 17.78
C THR A 284 5.41 0.91 17.81
N THR A 285 6.69 0.88 17.45
CA THR A 285 7.61 2.02 17.57
C THR A 285 7.78 2.81 16.28
N LYS A 286 7.39 2.24 15.14
CA LYS A 286 7.66 2.74 13.78
C LYS A 286 9.15 2.96 13.50
N ALA A 287 10.03 2.33 14.28
CA ALA A 287 11.47 2.36 14.08
C ALA A 287 11.94 1.21 13.20
N ASP A 288 13.13 1.38 12.61
CA ASP A 288 13.83 0.32 11.88
C ASP A 288 14.01 -0.93 12.77
N VAL A 289 13.91 -2.10 12.16
CA VAL A 289 14.16 -3.39 12.81
C VAL A 289 15.61 -3.86 12.60
N ASP A 290 16.00 -4.95 13.26
CA ASP A 290 17.31 -5.54 13.10
C ASP A 290 17.51 -6.30 11.78
N SER A 291 18.76 -6.67 11.49
CA SER A 291 19.14 -7.38 10.26
C SER A 291 18.47 -8.75 10.09
N THR A 292 18.04 -9.38 11.18
CA THR A 292 17.36 -10.69 11.12
C THR A 292 15.98 -10.52 10.51
N LEU A 293 15.18 -9.60 11.04
CA LEU A 293 13.84 -9.32 10.51
C LEU A 293 13.88 -8.71 9.10
N GLN A 294 14.88 -7.85 8.82
CA GLN A 294 15.14 -7.35 7.46
C GLN A 294 15.38 -8.50 6.47
N GLY A 295 16.24 -9.45 6.85
CA GLY A 295 16.58 -10.63 6.04
C GLY A 295 15.39 -11.58 5.84
N GLU A 296 14.56 -11.77 6.86
CA GLU A 296 13.32 -12.55 6.73
C GLU A 296 12.38 -11.93 5.71
N VAL A 297 12.10 -10.63 5.81
CA VAL A 297 11.22 -9.93 4.87
C VAL A 297 11.81 -9.94 3.45
N TYR A 298 13.12 -9.67 3.31
CA TYR A 298 13.80 -9.76 2.02
C TYR A 298 13.63 -11.13 1.37
N SER A 299 13.75 -12.21 2.16
CA SER A 299 13.56 -13.58 1.68
C SER A 299 12.11 -13.85 1.24
N ARG A 300 11.13 -13.27 1.94
CA ARG A 300 9.69 -13.42 1.61
C ARG A 300 9.31 -12.66 0.34
N LEU A 301 10.04 -11.61 0.01
CA LEU A 301 9.84 -10.78 -1.19
C LEU A 301 10.82 -11.12 -2.33
N ARG A 302 11.51 -12.26 -2.29
CA ARG A 302 12.57 -12.64 -3.23
C ARG A 302 12.14 -12.70 -4.70
N GLU A 303 10.85 -12.78 -4.98
CA GLU A 303 10.31 -12.76 -6.35
C GLU A 303 10.28 -11.34 -6.95
N LEU A 304 10.47 -10.29 -6.11
CA LEU A 304 10.64 -8.94 -6.61
C LEU A 304 12.05 -8.75 -7.21
N PRO A 305 12.20 -7.92 -8.24
CA PRO A 305 13.51 -7.61 -8.84
C PRO A 305 14.32 -6.66 -7.94
N PHE A 306 14.78 -7.19 -6.79
CA PHE A 306 15.66 -6.42 -5.91
C PHE A 306 16.95 -6.04 -6.60
N SER A 307 17.41 -4.83 -6.32
CA SER A 307 18.68 -4.29 -6.80
C SER A 307 19.33 -3.40 -5.76
N CYS A 308 20.58 -3.07 -6.00
CA CYS A 308 21.29 -2.05 -5.25
C CYS A 308 21.21 -0.71 -6.00
N LEU A 309 21.36 0.39 -5.26
CA LEU A 309 21.54 1.69 -5.89
C LEU A 309 22.86 1.71 -6.69
N PRO A 310 22.94 2.48 -7.80
CA PRO A 310 24.19 2.66 -8.53
C PRO A 310 25.26 3.28 -7.62
N SER A 311 26.51 2.84 -7.77
CA SER A 311 27.64 3.47 -7.08
C SER A 311 27.74 4.94 -7.48
N SER A 312 27.80 5.83 -6.52
CA SER A 312 27.99 7.28 -6.71
C SER A 312 29.37 7.60 -7.28
#